data_5905f1232a5b53f04516b12ae9a4cc45
#
_entry.id   5905f1232a5b53f04516b12ae9a4cc45
#
_cell.length_a   1.000
_cell.length_b   1.000
_cell.length_c   1.000
_cell.angle_alpha   90.00
_cell.angle_beta   90.00
_cell.angle_gamma   90.00
#
_symmetry.space_group_name_H-M   'P 1'
#
loop_
_entity.id
_entity.type
_entity.pdbx_description
1 polymer ?
#
loop_
_entity_poly.entity_id
_entity_poly.type
_entity_poly.pdbx_seq_one_letter_code
_entity_poly.pdbx_strand_id
1 'polypeptide(L)'
;MAMEIDFEADAFDEGRHLRDVIRGYKGFSSALWKRIKWNGEVWLNGTRIHNAKTVLHEGDRVRLVWDESSDIVPADIPLDILYEDDTLLVVNKGTGMIIHPTNAGIHDTLVNAVAGYFQKKGEESGIHPVYRLDRNTTGVVVVAKSAKAQYALTRSHDLIHREYIAVAGGYIPGEFGIVDAPIGRKEGSIIEWTVPKDGRPARTEYTVLRHGDNYTVLKLHLLTGRTHQIRVHARYMGTPLLGDDLYGGNHNLISRQALHAHTVSFTHPETGEAMKFTAPVPADMEPFMNEGKNMHIETKSGVSFLTFDVFKNENLIAAVSTKNGGVSTGAYHSLNMGFSTDDAPEKVRENRKRFFDVLGIIPERLVNCALVHGIHMEKVGKADCGRGAQDF
;
A
#
# COMPACT_ATOMS: atom_id res chain seq x y z
N MET A 1 -14.77 28.75 7.10
CA MET A 1 -15.51 28.55 8.37
C MET A 1 -14.67 29.05 9.53
N ALA A 2 -15.23 29.92 10.37
CA ALA A 2 -14.52 30.36 11.56
C ALA A 2 -14.50 29.23 12.59
N MET A 3 -13.31 28.83 13.01
CA MET A 3 -13.09 27.89 14.11
C MET A 3 -12.89 28.64 15.40
N GLU A 4 -13.40 28.07 16.47
CA GLU A 4 -13.30 28.63 17.80
C GLU A 4 -12.93 27.57 18.82
N ILE A 5 -12.05 27.92 19.76
CA ILE A 5 -11.71 27.10 20.93
C ILE A 5 -11.69 27.98 22.15
N ASP A 6 -12.43 27.53 23.17
CA ASP A 6 -12.38 28.07 24.51
C ASP A 6 -11.73 27.09 25.46
N PHE A 7 -10.87 27.56 26.37
CA PHE A 7 -10.37 26.77 27.48
C PHE A 7 -10.13 27.67 28.71
N GLU A 8 -10.17 27.06 29.87
CA GLU A 8 -9.81 27.67 31.14
C GLU A 8 -8.39 27.22 31.54
N ALA A 9 -7.54 28.16 31.92
CA ALA A 9 -6.20 27.87 32.40
C ALA A 9 -6.27 27.12 33.73
N ASP A 10 -5.52 26.06 33.87
CA ASP A 10 -5.46 25.24 35.08
C ASP A 10 -4.20 25.57 35.92
N ALA A 11 -4.04 24.90 37.07
CA ALA A 11 -2.90 25.09 37.95
C ALA A 11 -1.52 24.85 37.27
N PHE A 12 -1.45 24.03 36.20
CA PHE A 12 -0.21 23.85 35.44
C PHE A 12 0.09 25.01 34.48
N ASP A 13 -0.88 25.85 34.20
CA ASP A 13 -0.75 27.03 33.34
C ASP A 13 -0.35 28.29 34.10
N GLU A 14 -0.42 28.25 35.44
CA GLU A 14 -0.09 29.40 36.34
C GLU A 14 1.32 29.94 36.05
N GLY A 15 1.41 31.22 35.81
CA GLY A 15 2.68 31.92 35.57
C GLY A 15 3.32 31.68 34.20
N ARG A 16 2.70 30.87 33.33
CA ARG A 16 3.24 30.57 32.00
C ARG A 16 2.77 31.57 30.96
N HIS A 17 3.58 31.78 29.93
CA HIS A 17 3.14 32.61 28.82
C HIS A 17 2.09 31.88 27.97
N LEU A 18 1.04 32.60 27.57
CA LEU A 18 -0.04 32.13 26.70
C LEU A 18 0.48 31.34 25.49
N ARG A 19 1.51 31.86 24.81
CA ARG A 19 2.15 31.19 23.67
C ARG A 19 2.64 29.78 24.00
N ASP A 20 3.24 29.62 25.17
CA ASP A 20 3.88 28.36 25.56
C ASP A 20 2.83 27.33 26.03
N VAL A 21 1.75 27.82 26.65
CA VAL A 21 0.58 26.99 26.99
C VAL A 21 -0.11 26.50 25.72
N ILE A 22 -0.43 27.38 24.76
CA ILE A 22 -1.11 27.02 23.51
C ILE A 22 -0.26 26.03 22.69
N ARG A 23 1.04 26.28 22.53
CA ARG A 23 1.94 25.46 21.70
C ARG A 23 2.33 24.14 22.34
N GLY A 24 2.45 24.09 23.64
CA GLY A 24 2.97 22.93 24.36
C GLY A 24 1.90 22.01 24.92
N TYR A 25 0.79 22.55 25.38
CA TYR A 25 -0.18 21.86 26.21
C TYR A 25 -1.56 21.70 25.56
N LYS A 26 -2.07 22.76 24.91
CA LYS A 26 -3.42 22.72 24.32
C LYS A 26 -3.45 22.21 22.89
N GLY A 27 -2.33 21.72 22.37
CA GLY A 27 -2.35 20.95 21.15
C GLY A 27 -2.25 21.74 19.86
N PHE A 28 -1.66 22.93 19.86
CA PHE A 28 -1.53 23.76 18.65
C PHE A 28 -0.13 23.66 18.04
N SER A 29 -0.07 23.40 16.74
CA SER A 29 1.19 23.49 16.02
C SER A 29 1.73 24.93 16.00
N SER A 30 3.04 25.09 15.88
CA SER A 30 3.65 26.42 15.73
C SER A 30 3.11 27.19 14.52
N ALA A 31 2.69 26.49 13.45
CA ALA A 31 2.11 27.08 12.27
C ALA A 31 0.68 27.59 12.55
N LEU A 32 -0.15 26.76 13.19
CA LEU A 32 -1.50 27.17 13.58
C LEU A 32 -1.48 28.35 14.54
N TRP A 33 -0.58 28.33 15.56
CA TRP A 33 -0.41 29.48 16.45
C TRP A 33 -0.03 30.78 15.69
N LYS A 34 0.89 30.70 14.71
CA LYS A 34 1.22 31.85 13.87
C LYS A 34 0.00 32.37 13.10
N ARG A 35 -0.80 31.46 12.50
CA ARG A 35 -2.04 31.80 11.78
C ARG A 35 -3.02 32.52 12.68
N ILE A 36 -3.32 31.97 13.87
CA ILE A 36 -4.22 32.58 14.86
C ILE A 36 -3.71 33.96 15.26
N LYS A 37 -2.41 34.07 15.56
CA LYS A 37 -1.82 35.33 16.00
C LYS A 37 -1.90 36.44 14.94
N TRP A 38 -1.76 36.13 13.66
CA TRP A 38 -1.68 37.12 12.59
C TRP A 38 -3.03 37.37 11.89
N ASN A 39 -3.83 36.34 11.72
CA ASN A 39 -5.07 36.38 10.93
C ASN A 39 -6.31 35.99 11.74
N GLY A 40 -6.17 35.64 13.02
CA GLY A 40 -7.24 35.27 13.91
C GLY A 40 -7.40 36.27 15.06
N GLU A 41 -8.10 35.82 16.10
CA GLU A 41 -8.33 36.59 17.32
C GLU A 41 -7.97 35.77 18.55
N VAL A 42 -7.39 36.45 19.52
CA VAL A 42 -7.05 35.87 20.81
C VAL A 42 -7.71 36.71 21.90
N TRP A 43 -8.52 36.07 22.71
CA TRP A 43 -9.26 36.72 23.80
C TRP A 43 -8.84 36.13 25.14
N LEU A 44 -8.66 37.00 26.13
CA LEU A 44 -8.37 36.61 27.52
C LEU A 44 -9.39 37.30 28.42
N ASN A 45 -10.17 36.52 29.15
CA ASN A 45 -11.21 37.01 30.06
C ASN A 45 -12.16 38.03 29.36
N GLY A 46 -12.54 37.77 28.12
CA GLY A 46 -13.40 38.62 27.31
C GLY A 46 -12.72 39.87 26.69
N THR A 47 -11.41 40.03 26.89
CA THR A 47 -10.63 41.11 26.29
C THR A 47 -9.75 40.60 25.15
N ARG A 48 -9.81 41.20 23.96
CA ARG A 48 -8.93 40.83 22.84
C ARG A 48 -7.50 41.28 23.13
N ILE A 49 -6.57 40.33 23.02
CA ILE A 49 -5.14 40.53 23.26
C ILE A 49 -4.29 40.24 22.04
N HIS A 50 -3.16 40.93 21.90
CA HIS A 50 -2.21 40.76 20.82
C HIS A 50 -0.83 40.27 21.29
N ASN A 51 -0.59 40.28 22.59
CA ASN A 51 0.70 39.94 23.17
C ASN A 51 0.78 38.43 23.50
N ALA A 52 1.54 37.69 22.71
CA ALA A 52 1.80 36.28 22.92
C ALA A 52 2.56 35.95 24.22
N LYS A 53 3.18 36.94 24.85
CA LYS A 53 3.89 36.82 26.13
C LYS A 53 3.02 37.19 27.35
N THR A 54 1.72 37.35 27.15
CA THR A 54 0.78 37.51 28.27
C THR A 54 0.90 36.30 29.21
N VAL A 55 1.08 36.55 30.46
CA VAL A 55 1.14 35.52 31.49
C VAL A 55 -0.29 35.08 31.81
N LEU A 56 -0.53 33.79 31.93
CA LEU A 56 -1.80 33.22 32.35
C LEU A 56 -1.80 32.95 33.84
N HIS A 57 -2.96 33.07 34.44
CA HIS A 57 -3.25 32.68 35.81
C HIS A 57 -4.33 31.60 35.83
N GLU A 58 -4.32 30.77 36.85
CA GLU A 58 -5.36 29.76 37.06
C GLU A 58 -6.75 30.39 37.05
N GLY A 59 -7.67 29.80 36.24
CA GLY A 59 -9.02 30.34 36.05
C GLY A 59 -9.15 31.33 34.89
N ASP A 60 -8.06 31.74 34.25
CA ASP A 60 -8.12 32.60 33.07
C ASP A 60 -8.84 31.89 31.92
N ARG A 61 -9.82 32.59 31.30
CA ARG A 61 -10.56 32.09 30.14
C ARG A 61 -9.93 32.60 28.84
N VAL A 62 -9.43 31.67 28.06
CA VAL A 62 -8.80 31.92 26.77
C VAL A 62 -9.74 31.47 25.66
N ARG A 63 -10.05 32.39 24.72
CA ARG A 63 -10.79 32.10 23.49
C ARG A 63 -9.93 32.40 22.29
N LEU A 64 -9.84 31.46 21.37
CA LEU A 64 -9.11 31.57 20.12
C LEU A 64 -10.09 31.43 18.97
N VAL A 65 -10.05 32.36 18.02
CA VAL A 65 -10.88 32.33 16.81
C VAL A 65 -9.98 32.48 15.58
N TRP A 66 -10.18 31.62 14.58
CA TRP A 66 -9.42 31.72 13.32
C TRP A 66 -10.23 31.16 12.15
N ASP A 67 -9.84 31.51 10.93
CA ASP A 67 -10.43 30.96 9.73
C ASP A 67 -9.67 29.70 9.26
N GLU A 68 -10.41 28.63 8.99
CA GLU A 68 -9.90 27.37 8.42
C GLU A 68 -10.04 27.34 6.90
N SER A 69 -10.47 28.42 6.25
CA SER A 69 -10.52 28.46 4.79
C SER A 69 -9.16 28.11 4.17
N SER A 70 -9.20 27.37 3.10
CA SER A 70 -8.01 26.89 2.38
C SER A 70 -7.78 27.77 1.15
N ASP A 71 -6.55 28.31 1.00
CA ASP A 71 -6.10 28.99 -0.22
C ASP A 71 -5.69 28.00 -1.34
N ILE A 72 -5.98 26.71 -1.16
CA ILE A 72 -5.62 25.67 -2.12
C ILE A 72 -6.53 25.79 -3.34
N VAL A 73 -5.92 25.92 -4.52
CA VAL A 73 -6.65 25.99 -5.80
C VAL A 73 -7.39 24.67 -6.03
N PRO A 74 -8.73 24.67 -6.18
CA PRO A 74 -9.49 23.46 -6.45
C PRO A 74 -9.15 22.86 -7.80
N ALA A 75 -9.07 21.51 -7.87
CA ALA A 75 -8.90 20.77 -9.12
C ALA A 75 -9.95 19.67 -9.26
N ASP A 76 -10.47 19.50 -10.48
CA ASP A 76 -11.45 18.45 -10.79
C ASP A 76 -10.74 17.11 -11.04
N ILE A 77 -10.26 16.51 -9.95
CA ILE A 77 -9.58 15.20 -9.96
C ILE A 77 -10.42 14.24 -9.10
N PRO A 78 -10.82 13.08 -9.63
CA PRO A 78 -11.61 12.12 -8.88
C PRO A 78 -10.82 11.57 -7.68
N LEU A 79 -11.52 11.38 -6.56
CA LEU A 79 -10.99 10.77 -5.33
C LEU A 79 -11.62 9.39 -5.13
N ASP A 80 -10.80 8.42 -4.77
CA ASP A 80 -11.25 7.13 -4.23
C ASP A 80 -11.39 7.28 -2.70
N ILE A 81 -12.62 7.54 -2.24
CA ILE A 81 -12.93 7.86 -0.84
C ILE A 81 -13.25 6.57 -0.09
N LEU A 82 -12.49 6.29 0.96
CA LEU A 82 -12.69 5.16 1.85
C LEU A 82 -13.62 5.50 3.03
N TYR A 83 -13.59 6.75 3.49
CA TYR A 83 -14.42 7.23 4.60
C TYR A 83 -14.48 8.77 4.61
N GLU A 84 -15.57 9.30 5.10
CA GLU A 84 -15.75 10.73 5.34
C GLU A 84 -16.72 10.98 6.48
N ASP A 85 -16.38 11.93 7.36
CA ASP A 85 -17.27 12.55 8.34
C ASP A 85 -17.01 14.07 8.44
N ASP A 86 -17.50 14.74 9.48
CA ASP A 86 -17.30 16.17 9.69
C ASP A 86 -15.86 16.53 10.07
N THR A 87 -15.04 15.55 10.50
CA THR A 87 -13.70 15.75 11.05
C THR A 87 -12.61 15.26 10.09
N LEU A 88 -12.86 14.18 9.37
CA LEU A 88 -11.87 13.45 8.58
C LEU A 88 -12.38 13.10 7.17
N LEU A 89 -11.45 13.06 6.22
CA LEU A 89 -11.60 12.43 4.92
C LEU A 89 -10.46 11.41 4.75
N VAL A 90 -10.80 10.15 4.47
CA VAL A 90 -9.82 9.09 4.22
C VAL A 90 -9.93 8.65 2.78
N VAL A 91 -8.83 8.68 2.06
CA VAL A 91 -8.78 8.37 0.63
C VAL A 91 -7.75 7.29 0.31
N ASN A 92 -7.99 6.53 -0.73
CA ASN A 92 -7.01 5.65 -1.36
C ASN A 92 -6.29 6.40 -2.48
N LYS A 93 -5.08 6.87 -2.20
CA LYS A 93 -4.28 7.63 -3.17
C LYS A 93 -3.73 6.75 -4.28
N GLY A 94 -3.99 7.10 -5.51
CA GLY A 94 -3.37 6.49 -6.68
C GLY A 94 -1.87 6.81 -6.83
N THR A 95 -1.24 6.18 -7.83
CA THR A 95 0.15 6.51 -8.24
C THR A 95 0.22 7.83 -9.01
N GLY A 96 1.42 8.43 -9.10
CA GLY A 96 1.67 9.65 -9.88
C GLY A 96 1.30 10.97 -9.20
N MET A 97 0.52 10.94 -8.12
CA MET A 97 0.00 12.11 -7.42
C MET A 97 0.82 12.42 -6.17
N ILE A 98 1.30 13.66 -6.04
CA ILE A 98 1.90 14.16 -4.79
C ILE A 98 0.83 14.67 -3.81
N ILE A 99 1.14 14.71 -2.53
CA ILE A 99 0.19 15.18 -1.50
C ILE A 99 0.00 16.69 -1.56
N HIS A 100 1.10 17.44 -1.58
CA HIS A 100 1.09 18.90 -1.59
C HIS A 100 1.87 19.46 -2.79
N PRO A 101 1.50 20.65 -3.32
CA PRO A 101 2.33 21.35 -4.28
C PRO A 101 3.74 21.58 -3.75
N THR A 102 4.73 21.32 -4.57
CA THR A 102 6.15 21.60 -4.26
C THR A 102 6.59 22.98 -4.75
N ASN A 103 5.81 23.58 -5.65
CA ASN A 103 5.95 24.96 -6.12
C ASN A 103 4.57 25.53 -6.53
N ALA A 104 4.50 26.83 -6.76
CA ALA A 104 3.26 27.57 -7.03
C ALA A 104 2.53 27.20 -8.34
N GLY A 105 3.19 26.48 -9.26
CA GLY A 105 2.59 26.08 -10.55
C GLY A 105 1.99 24.68 -10.58
N ILE A 106 2.02 23.95 -9.47
CA ILE A 106 1.50 22.58 -9.38
C ILE A 106 0.12 22.60 -8.74
N HIS A 107 -0.90 22.17 -9.48
CA HIS A 107 -2.29 22.13 -9.04
C HIS A 107 -2.96 20.75 -9.21
N ASP A 108 -2.19 19.70 -9.49
CA ASP A 108 -2.61 18.31 -9.69
C ASP A 108 -2.26 17.42 -8.50
N THR A 109 -2.35 17.96 -7.28
CA THR A 109 -2.00 17.25 -6.06
C THR A 109 -3.24 16.75 -5.32
N LEU A 110 -3.03 15.87 -4.33
CA LEU A 110 -4.13 15.37 -3.51
C LEU A 110 -4.91 16.51 -2.82
N VAL A 111 -4.21 17.51 -2.28
CA VAL A 111 -4.91 18.62 -1.61
C VAL A 111 -5.72 19.46 -2.59
N ASN A 112 -5.29 19.60 -3.86
CA ASN A 112 -6.08 20.26 -4.89
C ASN A 112 -7.33 19.44 -5.27
N ALA A 113 -7.20 18.11 -5.36
CA ALA A 113 -8.33 17.21 -5.60
C ALA A 113 -9.36 17.27 -4.46
N VAL A 114 -8.90 17.28 -3.20
CA VAL A 114 -9.77 17.45 -2.01
C VAL A 114 -10.46 18.80 -2.02
N ALA A 115 -9.75 19.89 -2.37
CA ALA A 115 -10.35 21.21 -2.52
C ALA A 115 -11.46 21.24 -3.58
N GLY A 116 -11.23 20.59 -4.74
CA GLY A 116 -12.24 20.44 -5.78
C GLY A 116 -13.45 19.62 -5.34
N TYR A 117 -13.23 18.56 -4.57
CA TYR A 117 -14.28 17.73 -4.00
C TYR A 117 -15.13 18.54 -3.00
N PHE A 118 -14.52 19.27 -2.05
CA PHE A 118 -15.24 20.11 -1.09
C PHE A 118 -16.00 21.23 -1.79
N GLN A 119 -15.40 21.88 -2.79
CA GLN A 119 -16.08 22.91 -3.58
C GLN A 119 -17.37 22.39 -4.24
N LYS A 120 -17.33 21.17 -4.84
CA LYS A 120 -18.51 20.54 -5.44
C LYS A 120 -19.61 20.21 -4.43
N LYS A 121 -19.22 19.91 -3.18
CA LYS A 121 -20.17 19.69 -2.07
C LYS A 121 -20.70 20.98 -1.45
N GLY A 122 -20.12 22.13 -1.75
CA GLY A 122 -20.39 23.38 -1.03
C GLY A 122 -19.87 23.36 0.41
N GLU A 123 -18.80 22.60 0.66
CA GLU A 123 -18.17 22.43 1.97
C GLU A 123 -16.97 23.37 2.12
N GLU A 124 -16.94 24.13 3.21
CA GLU A 124 -15.84 25.06 3.55
C GLU A 124 -15.00 24.49 4.68
N SER A 125 -14.38 23.35 4.48
CA SER A 125 -13.50 22.70 5.47
C SER A 125 -12.02 22.99 5.19
N GLY A 126 -11.19 22.91 6.22
CA GLY A 126 -9.74 22.91 6.08
C GLY A 126 -9.25 21.61 5.40
N ILE A 127 -8.05 21.68 4.81
CA ILE A 127 -7.45 20.53 4.11
C ILE A 127 -6.06 20.28 4.70
N HIS A 128 -5.99 19.33 5.63
CA HIS A 128 -4.80 19.08 6.43
C HIS A 128 -4.41 17.59 6.37
N PRO A 129 -3.62 17.16 5.38
CA PRO A 129 -3.08 15.80 5.36
C PRO A 129 -2.30 15.49 6.64
N VAL A 130 -2.61 14.34 7.25
CA VAL A 130 -2.03 13.93 8.53
C VAL A 130 -0.60 13.41 8.36
N TYR A 131 -0.31 12.82 7.22
CA TYR A 131 1.03 12.38 6.80
C TYR A 131 1.14 12.43 5.28
N ARG A 132 2.33 12.12 4.77
CA ARG A 132 2.59 12.18 3.33
C ARG A 132 3.00 10.81 2.80
N LEU A 133 2.59 10.53 1.57
CA LEU A 133 3.11 9.46 0.74
C LEU A 133 3.91 10.05 -0.41
N ASP A 134 4.89 9.32 -0.90
CA ASP A 134 5.65 9.69 -2.09
C ASP A 134 4.73 9.69 -3.33
N ARG A 135 5.14 10.37 -4.41
CA ARG A 135 4.37 10.49 -5.65
C ARG A 135 3.83 9.14 -6.13
N ASN A 136 4.68 8.13 -6.21
CA ASN A 136 4.34 6.82 -6.75
C ASN A 136 3.99 5.77 -5.69
N THR A 137 3.94 6.14 -4.41
CA THR A 137 3.39 5.29 -3.34
C THR A 137 1.89 5.44 -3.32
N THR A 138 1.18 4.32 -3.43
CA THR A 138 -0.29 4.24 -3.40
C THR A 138 -0.79 3.96 -1.99
N GLY A 139 -2.10 4.10 -1.77
CA GLY A 139 -2.79 3.64 -0.56
C GLY A 139 -3.37 4.72 0.31
N VAL A 140 -3.71 4.35 1.54
CA VAL A 140 -4.47 5.18 2.47
C VAL A 140 -3.77 6.49 2.79
N VAL A 141 -4.51 7.59 2.70
CA VAL A 141 -4.13 8.91 3.21
C VAL A 141 -5.27 9.48 4.04
N VAL A 142 -4.96 9.94 5.24
CA VAL A 142 -5.92 10.63 6.12
C VAL A 142 -5.73 12.13 5.96
N VAL A 143 -6.82 12.82 5.68
CA VAL A 143 -6.91 14.28 5.62
C VAL A 143 -7.83 14.75 6.73
N ALA A 144 -7.34 15.56 7.63
CA ALA A 144 -8.17 16.21 8.65
C ALA A 144 -8.82 17.47 8.05
N LYS A 145 -10.08 17.69 8.39
CA LYS A 145 -10.87 18.85 7.94
C LYS A 145 -10.59 20.10 8.78
N SER A 146 -9.79 19.97 9.84
CA SER A 146 -9.33 21.12 10.64
C SER A 146 -7.88 20.91 11.12
N ALA A 147 -7.19 22.02 11.39
CA ALA A 147 -5.85 22.00 11.95
C ALA A 147 -5.82 21.40 13.36
N LYS A 148 -6.91 21.51 14.13
CA LYS A 148 -7.07 20.88 15.46
C LYS A 148 -7.07 19.36 15.33
N ALA A 149 -7.90 18.82 14.44
CA ALA A 149 -7.98 17.38 14.21
C ALA A 149 -6.64 16.82 13.68
N GLN A 150 -5.98 17.52 12.74
CA GLN A 150 -4.63 17.16 12.28
C GLN A 150 -3.64 17.07 13.44
N TYR A 151 -3.63 18.10 14.30
CA TYR A 151 -2.69 18.11 15.42
C TYR A 151 -2.99 16.99 16.42
N ALA A 152 -4.25 16.75 16.75
CA ALA A 152 -4.63 15.66 17.66
C ALA A 152 -4.09 14.31 17.19
N LEU A 153 -4.04 14.07 15.86
CA LEU A 153 -3.51 12.86 15.25
C LEU A 153 -1.98 12.85 15.09
N THR A 154 -1.32 14.02 15.05
CA THR A 154 0.11 14.12 14.69
C THR A 154 1.03 14.53 15.84
N ARG A 155 0.48 14.90 17.00
CA ARG A 155 1.25 15.37 18.19
C ARG A 155 2.25 14.33 18.70
N SER A 156 1.97 13.04 18.50
CA SER A 156 2.87 11.94 18.79
C SER A 156 2.79 10.89 17.67
N HIS A 157 3.89 10.19 17.42
CA HIS A 157 4.01 9.25 16.30
C HIS A 157 3.21 7.96 16.50
N ASP A 158 3.01 7.59 17.74
CA ASP A 158 2.28 6.41 18.22
C ASP A 158 0.75 6.54 18.17
N LEU A 159 0.24 7.74 17.83
CA LEU A 159 -1.21 7.95 17.66
C LEU A 159 -1.75 7.42 16.33
N ILE A 160 -0.87 7.19 15.35
CA ILE A 160 -1.25 6.66 14.05
C ILE A 160 -0.36 5.48 13.68
N HIS A 161 -0.97 4.32 13.61
CA HIS A 161 -0.30 3.10 13.16
C HIS A 161 -0.51 2.93 11.66
N ARG A 162 0.59 2.79 10.91
CA ARG A 162 0.57 2.65 9.45
C ARG A 162 1.26 1.36 9.06
N GLU A 163 0.53 0.50 8.39
CA GLU A 163 1.07 -0.72 7.81
C GLU A 163 1.16 -0.57 6.29
N TYR A 164 2.28 -0.99 5.75
CA TYR A 164 2.56 -0.97 4.32
C TYR A 164 2.75 -2.37 3.81
N ILE A 165 2.42 -2.57 2.54
CA ILE A 165 2.86 -3.72 1.76
C ILE A 165 3.92 -3.25 0.78
N ALA A 166 5.03 -3.99 0.74
CA ALA A 166 6.12 -3.71 -0.18
C ALA A 166 6.65 -5.00 -0.81
N VAL A 167 7.25 -4.88 -1.99
CA VAL A 167 7.95 -5.97 -2.64
C VAL A 167 9.42 -5.57 -2.80
N ALA A 168 10.27 -6.19 -2.01
CA ALA A 168 11.72 -6.01 -2.05
C ALA A 168 12.36 -6.95 -3.07
N GLY A 169 13.37 -6.49 -3.79
CA GLY A 169 14.14 -7.33 -4.71
C GLY A 169 15.08 -8.26 -3.95
N GLY A 170 15.08 -9.55 -4.32
CA GLY A 170 15.91 -10.57 -3.70
C GLY A 170 15.29 -11.24 -2.46
N TYR A 171 16.10 -12.05 -1.80
CA TYR A 171 15.70 -12.85 -0.64
C TYR A 171 16.05 -12.15 0.67
N ILE A 172 15.07 -11.94 1.54
CA ILE A 172 15.27 -11.43 2.91
C ILE A 172 15.08 -12.62 3.87
N PRO A 173 16.12 -13.03 4.59
CA PRO A 173 16.05 -14.18 5.49
C PRO A 173 15.21 -13.89 6.75
N GLY A 174 14.62 -14.95 7.32
CA GLY A 174 13.81 -14.86 8.54
C GLY A 174 12.37 -14.45 8.27
N GLU A 175 11.55 -14.48 9.32
CA GLU A 175 10.12 -14.15 9.23
C GLU A 175 9.82 -12.70 9.59
N PHE A 176 10.64 -12.09 10.43
CA PHE A 176 10.50 -10.68 10.85
C PHE A 176 11.86 -10.07 11.18
N GLY A 177 11.90 -8.73 11.20
CA GLY A 177 13.06 -7.99 11.64
C GLY A 177 12.78 -6.51 11.82
N ILE A 178 13.79 -5.80 12.31
CA ILE A 178 13.75 -4.35 12.52
C ILE A 178 14.96 -3.74 11.82
N VAL A 179 14.71 -2.73 10.99
CA VAL A 179 15.76 -1.85 10.48
C VAL A 179 15.81 -0.62 11.37
N ASP A 180 16.85 -0.52 12.20
CA ASP A 180 17.13 0.63 13.06
C ASP A 180 18.36 1.35 12.49
N ALA A 181 18.13 2.27 11.55
CA ALA A 181 19.18 2.94 10.83
C ALA A 181 18.80 4.41 10.58
N PRO A 182 19.65 5.39 10.95
CA PRO A 182 19.32 6.80 10.82
C PRO A 182 19.22 7.22 9.37
N ILE A 183 18.35 8.19 9.06
CA ILE A 183 18.15 8.69 7.69
C ILE A 183 18.55 10.15 7.60
N GLY A 184 19.33 10.49 6.59
CA GLY A 184 19.76 11.83 6.26
C GLY A 184 19.78 12.08 4.76
N ARG A 185 19.93 13.34 4.37
CA ARG A 185 20.07 13.71 2.96
C ARG A 185 21.39 13.16 2.41
N LYS A 186 21.37 12.55 1.24
CA LYS A 186 22.60 12.13 0.56
C LYS A 186 23.39 13.37 0.12
N GLU A 187 24.67 13.41 0.42
CA GLU A 187 25.55 14.50 -0.01
C GLU A 187 25.52 14.67 -1.53
N GLY A 188 25.44 15.93 -1.99
CA GLY A 188 25.35 16.27 -3.41
C GLY A 188 24.00 15.99 -4.07
N SER A 189 23.00 15.46 -3.36
CA SER A 189 21.66 15.20 -3.92
C SER A 189 20.57 16.06 -3.28
N ILE A 190 19.68 16.58 -4.12
CA ILE A 190 18.50 17.33 -3.67
C ILE A 190 17.27 16.41 -3.49
N ILE A 191 17.31 15.14 -3.95
CA ILE A 191 16.20 14.21 -3.93
C ILE A 191 16.48 12.91 -3.17
N GLU A 192 17.74 12.41 -3.17
CA GLU A 192 18.08 11.15 -2.53
C GLU A 192 18.32 11.30 -1.02
N TRP A 193 17.94 10.26 -0.30
CA TRP A 193 18.22 10.06 1.12
C TRP A 193 19.08 8.81 1.30
N THR A 194 19.80 8.74 2.41
CA THR A 194 20.72 7.64 2.71
C THR A 194 20.75 7.37 4.20
N VAL A 195 21.57 6.42 4.63
CA VAL A 195 21.85 6.09 6.03
C VAL A 195 23.22 6.64 6.43
N PRO A 196 23.34 7.93 6.82
CA PRO A 196 24.57 8.50 7.35
C PRO A 196 24.64 8.29 8.87
N LYS A 197 25.83 8.38 9.45
CA LYS A 197 26.05 8.23 10.91
C LYS A 197 25.34 9.29 11.74
N ASP A 198 25.19 10.48 11.22
CA ASP A 198 24.59 11.67 11.85
C ASP A 198 23.15 11.94 11.39
N GLY A 199 22.50 10.95 10.78
CA GLY A 199 21.12 11.02 10.32
C GLY A 199 20.10 11.10 11.48
N ARG A 200 18.87 11.41 11.14
CA ARG A 200 17.77 11.38 12.10
C ARG A 200 17.37 9.94 12.41
N PRO A 201 17.16 9.56 13.68
CA PRO A 201 16.72 8.23 14.04
C PRO A 201 15.51 7.78 13.20
N ALA A 202 15.59 6.57 12.67
CA ALA A 202 14.52 5.97 11.89
C ALA A 202 14.46 4.47 12.14
N ARG A 203 13.26 3.95 12.38
CA ARG A 203 13.00 2.53 12.67
C ARG A 203 11.82 2.02 11.87
N THR A 204 12.03 0.88 11.22
CA THR A 204 11.03 0.18 10.41
C THR A 204 11.00 -1.28 10.82
N GLU A 205 9.86 -1.76 11.27
CA GLU A 205 9.62 -3.18 11.48
C GLU A 205 9.12 -3.81 10.18
N TYR A 206 9.54 -5.04 9.92
CA TYR A 206 9.01 -5.81 8.80
C TYR A 206 8.68 -7.24 9.19
N THR A 207 7.67 -7.77 8.54
CA THR A 207 7.31 -9.19 8.56
C THR A 207 7.36 -9.69 7.13
N VAL A 208 8.05 -10.80 6.90
CA VAL A 208 8.05 -11.47 5.60
C VAL A 208 6.71 -12.18 5.43
N LEU A 209 5.96 -11.79 4.42
CA LEU A 209 4.69 -12.43 4.08
C LEU A 209 4.92 -13.64 3.19
N ARG A 210 5.86 -13.52 2.24
CA ARG A 210 6.24 -14.61 1.35
C ARG A 210 7.50 -14.30 0.56
N HIS A 211 8.10 -15.33 0.00
CA HIS A 211 9.17 -15.25 -1.00
C HIS A 211 8.65 -15.63 -2.39
N GLY A 212 9.10 -14.93 -3.41
CA GLY A 212 8.98 -15.32 -4.82
C GLY A 212 10.35 -15.59 -5.43
N ASP A 213 10.44 -15.82 -6.72
CA ASP A 213 11.68 -16.28 -7.40
C ASP A 213 12.83 -15.26 -7.33
N ASN A 214 12.75 -14.08 -7.08
CA ASN A 214 13.80 -13.09 -6.87
C ASN A 214 13.26 -11.86 -6.14
N TYR A 215 12.27 -12.05 -5.30
CA TYR A 215 11.70 -10.99 -4.50
C TYR A 215 11.14 -11.51 -3.17
N THR A 216 10.95 -10.61 -2.24
CA THR A 216 10.31 -10.87 -0.95
C THR A 216 9.17 -9.87 -0.75
N VAL A 217 7.97 -10.38 -0.44
CA VAL A 217 6.82 -9.54 -0.05
C VAL A 217 6.87 -9.29 1.44
N LEU A 218 6.78 -8.02 1.80
CA LEU A 218 6.89 -7.55 3.17
C LEU A 218 5.63 -6.82 3.62
N LYS A 219 5.23 -7.06 4.85
CA LYS A 219 4.41 -6.15 5.62
C LYS A 219 5.34 -5.31 6.50
N LEU A 220 5.19 -3.98 6.44
CA LEU A 220 6.05 -3.08 7.19
C LEU A 220 5.23 -2.19 8.12
N HIS A 221 5.77 -1.95 9.30
CA HIS A 221 5.23 -1.02 10.27
C HIS A 221 6.26 0.08 10.55
N LEU A 222 5.82 1.34 10.45
CA LEU A 222 6.67 2.49 10.65
C LEU A 222 6.61 2.98 12.11
N LEU A 223 7.71 2.83 12.86
CA LEU A 223 7.86 3.41 14.20
C LEU A 223 8.32 4.89 14.14
N THR A 224 8.76 5.35 12.99
CA THR A 224 9.12 6.73 12.68
C THR A 224 8.63 7.08 11.27
N GLY A 225 8.60 8.37 10.90
CA GLY A 225 8.15 8.82 9.58
C GLY A 225 9.16 9.75 8.91
N ARG A 226 10.25 9.21 8.36
CA ARG A 226 11.24 9.99 7.60
C ARG A 226 10.94 9.92 6.10
N THR A 227 11.39 10.92 5.36
CA THR A 227 11.24 10.95 3.91
C THR A 227 11.89 9.71 3.29
N HIS A 228 11.17 9.01 2.41
CA HIS A 228 11.59 7.79 1.72
C HIS A 228 12.01 6.64 2.67
N GLN A 229 11.59 6.64 3.93
CA GLN A 229 12.14 5.77 4.97
C GLN A 229 12.17 4.29 4.56
N ILE A 230 11.05 3.73 4.12
CA ILE A 230 10.98 2.30 3.69
C ILE A 230 11.93 2.06 2.51
N ARG A 231 11.96 2.94 1.53
CA ARG A 231 12.79 2.83 0.32
C ARG A 231 14.28 2.86 0.66
N VAL A 232 14.68 3.78 1.54
CA VAL A 232 16.07 3.90 2.03
C VAL A 232 16.47 2.68 2.84
N HIS A 233 15.59 2.20 3.75
CA HIS A 233 15.86 1.03 4.56
C HIS A 233 15.94 -0.26 3.71
N ALA A 234 15.08 -0.43 2.70
CA ALA A 234 15.17 -1.55 1.77
C ALA A 234 16.50 -1.54 1.00
N ARG A 235 16.94 -0.39 0.50
CA ARG A 235 18.27 -0.25 -0.10
C ARG A 235 19.40 -0.55 0.89
N TYR A 236 19.30 -0.07 2.13
CA TYR A 236 20.28 -0.32 3.18
C TYR A 236 20.44 -1.81 3.50
N MET A 237 19.36 -2.57 3.45
CA MET A 237 19.38 -4.03 3.57
C MET A 237 19.97 -4.76 2.34
N GLY A 238 20.29 -4.03 1.25
CA GLY A 238 20.75 -4.63 0.00
C GLY A 238 19.63 -5.20 -0.88
N THR A 239 18.38 -4.98 -0.52
CA THR A 239 17.18 -5.48 -1.20
C THR A 239 16.25 -4.31 -1.55
N PRO A 240 16.63 -3.39 -2.45
CA PRO A 240 15.80 -2.24 -2.82
C PRO A 240 14.43 -2.72 -3.31
N LEU A 241 13.39 -1.88 -3.13
CA LEU A 241 12.04 -2.22 -3.58
C LEU A 241 12.02 -2.39 -5.10
N LEU A 242 11.29 -3.37 -5.62
CA LEU A 242 11.08 -3.51 -7.05
C LEU A 242 10.51 -2.22 -7.62
N GLY A 243 10.96 -1.82 -8.82
CA GLY A 243 10.52 -0.63 -9.51
C GLY A 243 10.93 0.70 -8.86
N ASP A 244 11.82 0.69 -7.87
CA ASP A 244 12.32 1.93 -7.25
C ASP A 244 13.49 2.50 -8.05
N ASP A 245 13.20 3.43 -8.96
CA ASP A 245 14.16 4.09 -9.84
C ASP A 245 15.25 4.87 -9.10
N LEU A 246 14.90 5.48 -7.96
CA LEU A 246 15.81 6.32 -7.19
C LEU A 246 16.80 5.49 -6.36
N TYR A 247 16.38 4.31 -5.88
CA TYR A 247 17.16 3.47 -4.99
C TYR A 247 17.68 2.17 -5.61
N GLY A 248 17.51 2.00 -6.92
CA GLY A 248 18.12 0.90 -7.68
C GLY A 248 17.28 -0.37 -7.71
N GLY A 249 15.97 -0.25 -7.62
CA GLY A 249 15.04 -1.36 -7.79
C GLY A 249 14.93 -1.86 -9.23
N ASN A 250 14.71 -3.15 -9.42
CA ASN A 250 14.50 -3.75 -10.74
C ASN A 250 13.11 -3.40 -11.28
N HIS A 251 13.03 -2.92 -12.52
CA HIS A 251 11.79 -2.48 -13.18
C HIS A 251 11.13 -3.53 -14.06
N ASN A 252 11.67 -4.75 -14.17
CA ASN A 252 11.15 -5.76 -15.08
C ASN A 252 9.73 -6.23 -14.75
N LEU A 253 9.33 -6.15 -13.49
CA LEU A 253 8.06 -6.67 -13.00
C LEU A 253 7.05 -5.56 -12.63
N ILE A 254 7.53 -4.39 -12.29
CA ILE A 254 6.72 -3.23 -11.90
C ILE A 254 7.46 -1.93 -12.21
N SER A 255 6.74 -0.91 -12.72
CA SER A 255 7.32 0.34 -13.23
C SER A 255 7.54 1.43 -12.18
N ARG A 256 7.04 1.25 -10.94
CA ARG A 256 7.15 2.17 -9.82
C ARG A 256 7.62 1.42 -8.58
N GLN A 257 8.08 2.14 -7.55
CA GLN A 257 8.37 1.46 -6.30
C GLN A 257 7.16 0.62 -5.84
N ALA A 258 7.37 -0.67 -5.66
CA ALA A 258 6.37 -1.61 -5.18
C ALA A 258 6.09 -1.37 -3.68
N LEU A 259 5.40 -0.26 -3.41
CA LEU A 259 5.06 0.22 -2.07
C LEU A 259 3.63 0.73 -2.02
N HIS A 260 2.89 0.24 -1.03
CA HIS A 260 1.48 0.55 -0.83
C HIS A 260 1.18 0.75 0.66
N ALA A 261 0.63 1.92 1.02
CA ALA A 261 0.13 2.20 2.35
C ALA A 261 -1.21 1.45 2.53
N HIS A 262 -1.12 0.22 3.04
CA HIS A 262 -2.24 -0.72 3.03
C HIS A 262 -3.26 -0.43 4.12
N THR A 263 -2.80 -0.19 5.35
CA THR A 263 -3.69 0.01 6.49
C THR A 263 -3.24 1.19 7.33
N VAL A 264 -4.22 1.95 7.82
CA VAL A 264 -4.01 2.95 8.86
C VAL A 264 -5.00 2.69 10.00
N SER A 265 -4.53 2.82 11.25
CA SER A 265 -5.40 2.80 12.43
C SER A 265 -5.01 3.89 13.41
N PHE A 266 -6.01 4.48 14.07
CA PHE A 266 -5.87 5.56 15.02
C PHE A 266 -7.15 5.69 15.87
N THR A 267 -7.10 6.50 16.92
CA THR A 267 -8.29 6.90 17.68
C THR A 267 -8.86 8.19 17.05
N HIS A 268 -10.15 8.19 16.75
CA HIS A 268 -10.83 9.36 16.19
C HIS A 268 -10.67 10.58 17.13
N PRO A 269 -10.21 11.73 16.60
CA PRO A 269 -9.77 12.85 17.46
C PRO A 269 -10.90 13.55 18.24
N GLU A 270 -12.16 13.38 17.81
CA GLU A 270 -13.33 13.97 18.48
C GLU A 270 -14.17 12.94 19.23
N THR A 271 -14.49 11.79 18.59
CA THR A 271 -15.37 10.79 19.21
C THR A 271 -14.64 9.83 20.15
N GLY A 272 -13.31 9.69 20.02
CA GLY A 272 -12.53 8.74 20.79
C GLY A 272 -12.67 7.27 20.31
N GLU A 273 -13.38 7.02 19.22
CA GLU A 273 -13.57 5.68 18.67
C GLU A 273 -12.30 5.16 17.96
N ALA A 274 -12.04 3.86 18.08
CA ALA A 274 -10.96 3.22 17.35
C ALA A 274 -11.31 3.08 15.86
N MET A 275 -10.51 3.68 14.99
CA MET A 275 -10.71 3.66 13.54
C MET A 275 -9.64 2.81 12.86
N LYS A 276 -10.05 2.07 11.84
CA LYS A 276 -9.13 1.30 10.98
C LYS A 276 -9.63 1.33 9.53
N PHE A 277 -8.75 1.72 8.61
CA PHE A 277 -9.04 1.77 7.18
C PHE A 277 -8.00 0.98 6.41
N THR A 278 -8.47 0.26 5.40
CA THR A 278 -7.61 -0.57 4.55
C THR A 278 -7.89 -0.23 3.09
N ALA A 279 -6.84 0.13 2.34
CA ALA A 279 -6.91 0.27 0.90
C ALA A 279 -6.66 -1.09 0.23
N PRO A 280 -7.39 -1.44 -0.84
CA PRO A 280 -7.12 -2.66 -1.59
C PRO A 280 -5.72 -2.60 -2.21
N VAL A 281 -5.05 -3.76 -2.27
CA VAL A 281 -3.77 -3.85 -2.97
C VAL A 281 -3.97 -3.47 -4.44
N PRO A 282 -3.17 -2.57 -5.00
CA PRO A 282 -3.36 -2.14 -6.38
C PRO A 282 -3.01 -3.24 -7.37
N ALA A 283 -3.69 -3.24 -8.53
CA ALA A 283 -3.61 -4.29 -9.54
C ALA A 283 -2.18 -4.62 -10.00
N ASP A 284 -1.28 -3.62 -10.04
CA ASP A 284 0.13 -3.82 -10.38
C ASP A 284 0.94 -4.55 -9.29
N MET A 285 0.42 -4.63 -8.06
CA MET A 285 1.03 -5.37 -6.96
C MET A 285 0.31 -6.70 -6.65
N GLU A 286 -0.91 -6.93 -7.13
CA GLU A 286 -1.65 -8.19 -6.92
C GLU A 286 -0.88 -9.45 -7.33
N PRO A 287 -0.13 -9.47 -8.46
CA PRO A 287 0.63 -10.67 -8.86
C PRO A 287 1.64 -11.13 -7.81
N PHE A 288 2.14 -10.20 -6.98
CA PHE A 288 3.07 -10.53 -5.91
C PHE A 288 2.38 -11.02 -4.64
N MET A 289 1.09 -10.71 -4.45
CA MET A 289 0.33 -11.06 -3.24
C MET A 289 -0.27 -12.46 -3.28
N ASN A 290 -0.64 -12.90 -4.45
CA ASN A 290 -1.16 -14.24 -4.59
C ASN A 290 -0.02 -15.22 -4.32
N GLU A 291 -0.23 -16.16 -3.38
CA GLU A 291 0.58 -17.38 -3.32
C GLU A 291 0.68 -17.89 -4.74
N GLY A 292 1.88 -17.91 -5.26
CA GLY A 292 2.07 -17.99 -6.68
C GLY A 292 1.14 -19.01 -7.29
N LYS A 293 0.50 -18.67 -8.38
CA LYS A 293 0.26 -19.61 -9.46
C LYS A 293 1.64 -20.08 -9.91
N ASN A 294 2.44 -20.60 -8.97
CA ASN A 294 3.74 -21.13 -9.25
C ASN A 294 3.47 -22.42 -9.99
N MET A 295 3.78 -22.37 -11.22
CA MET A 295 3.83 -23.48 -12.11
C MET A 295 5.18 -24.14 -11.85
N HIS A 296 5.15 -25.36 -11.36
CA HIS A 296 6.36 -26.13 -11.11
C HIS A 296 6.53 -27.18 -12.18
N ILE A 297 7.78 -27.37 -12.63
CA ILE A 297 8.11 -28.53 -13.47
C ILE A 297 8.42 -29.68 -12.53
N GLU A 298 7.56 -30.70 -12.54
CA GLU A 298 7.82 -31.97 -11.91
C GLU A 298 8.30 -32.97 -12.95
N THR A 299 9.21 -33.87 -12.53
CA THR A 299 9.67 -35.00 -13.37
C THR A 299 9.49 -36.29 -12.59
N LYS A 300 8.64 -37.17 -13.08
CA LYS A 300 8.40 -38.52 -12.53
C LYS A 300 8.57 -39.54 -13.63
N SER A 301 9.33 -40.61 -13.35
CA SER A 301 9.61 -41.68 -14.33
C SER A 301 10.08 -41.19 -15.71
N GLY A 302 10.84 -40.08 -15.73
CA GLY A 302 11.37 -39.44 -16.93
C GLY A 302 10.37 -38.54 -17.70
N VAL A 303 9.11 -38.45 -17.28
CA VAL A 303 8.10 -37.54 -17.86
C VAL A 303 8.10 -36.26 -17.07
N SER A 304 8.26 -35.12 -17.78
CA SER A 304 8.19 -33.78 -17.17
C SER A 304 6.85 -33.11 -17.48
N PHE A 305 6.25 -32.54 -16.43
CA PHE A 305 4.97 -31.85 -16.53
C PHE A 305 4.92 -30.67 -15.58
N LEU A 306 4.01 -29.73 -15.86
CA LEU A 306 3.77 -28.55 -15.05
C LEU A 306 2.64 -28.85 -14.06
N THR A 307 2.84 -28.47 -12.81
CA THR A 307 1.82 -28.49 -11.76
C THR A 307 1.61 -27.07 -11.21
N PHE A 308 0.53 -26.85 -10.49
CA PHE A 308 0.12 -25.52 -10.04
C PHE A 308 -0.17 -25.56 -8.54
N ASP A 309 0.51 -24.71 -7.76
CA ASP A 309 0.34 -24.63 -6.31
C ASP A 309 -1.08 -24.28 -5.86
N VAL A 310 -1.80 -23.52 -6.69
CA VAL A 310 -3.19 -23.13 -6.42
C VAL A 310 -4.11 -24.33 -6.21
N PHE A 311 -3.73 -25.52 -6.71
CA PHE A 311 -4.52 -26.74 -6.60
C PHE A 311 -3.95 -27.77 -5.61
N LYS A 312 -2.83 -27.49 -4.93
CA LYS A 312 -2.16 -28.45 -4.03
C LYS A 312 -3.01 -28.89 -2.83
N ASN A 313 -3.95 -28.06 -2.39
CA ASN A 313 -4.80 -28.34 -1.23
C ASN A 313 -6.20 -28.84 -1.61
N GLU A 314 -6.46 -29.04 -2.89
CA GLU A 314 -7.72 -29.53 -3.41
C GLU A 314 -7.59 -31.04 -3.75
N ASN A 315 -8.70 -31.75 -3.68
CA ASN A 315 -8.76 -33.13 -4.21
C ASN A 315 -8.78 -33.09 -5.75
N LEU A 316 -7.87 -32.34 -6.33
CA LEU A 316 -7.78 -32.04 -7.74
C LEU A 316 -6.32 -32.14 -8.21
N ILE A 317 -6.11 -32.83 -9.32
CA ILE A 317 -4.82 -32.85 -10.03
C ILE A 317 -4.95 -31.91 -11.23
N ALA A 318 -4.20 -30.83 -11.25
CA ALA A 318 -4.05 -29.96 -12.41
C ALA A 318 -2.62 -30.07 -12.94
N ALA A 319 -2.46 -30.57 -14.13
CA ALA A 319 -1.17 -30.77 -14.78
C ALA A 319 -1.23 -30.50 -16.27
N VAL A 320 -0.10 -29.96 -16.80
CA VAL A 320 0.09 -29.76 -18.23
C VAL A 320 1.36 -30.50 -18.65
N SER A 321 1.24 -31.37 -19.68
CA SER A 321 2.39 -32.08 -20.21
C SER A 321 3.40 -31.10 -20.85
N THR A 322 4.70 -31.38 -20.64
CA THR A 322 5.76 -30.75 -21.44
C THR A 322 6.10 -31.64 -22.63
N LYS A 323 7.04 -31.21 -23.46
CA LYS A 323 7.51 -32.04 -24.57
C LYS A 323 8.44 -33.19 -24.15
N ASN A 324 8.84 -33.29 -22.88
CA ASN A 324 9.91 -34.18 -22.41
C ASN A 324 9.36 -35.49 -21.81
N GLY A 325 10.01 -36.59 -22.11
CA GLY A 325 9.76 -37.92 -21.50
C GLY A 325 8.90 -38.87 -22.32
N GLY A 326 8.66 -38.55 -23.60
CA GLY A 326 7.95 -39.43 -24.51
C GLY A 326 8.84 -40.27 -25.43
N VAL A 327 8.21 -41.02 -26.35
CA VAL A 327 8.84 -41.93 -27.32
C VAL A 327 8.81 -41.42 -28.74
N SER A 328 8.15 -40.32 -29.02
CA SER A 328 8.07 -39.71 -30.35
C SER A 328 9.43 -39.17 -30.80
N THR A 329 9.67 -39.15 -32.12
CA THR A 329 10.95 -38.75 -32.71
C THR A 329 10.74 -37.70 -33.80
N GLY A 330 11.84 -37.10 -34.27
CA GLY A 330 11.78 -36.09 -35.35
C GLY A 330 11.06 -34.81 -34.92
N ALA A 331 10.16 -34.34 -35.73
CA ALA A 331 9.40 -33.10 -35.52
C ALA A 331 8.49 -33.17 -34.24
N TYR A 332 8.14 -34.36 -33.81
CA TYR A 332 7.25 -34.60 -32.65
C TYR A 332 7.99 -35.01 -31.36
N HIS A 333 9.32 -34.83 -31.32
CA HIS A 333 10.15 -35.19 -30.20
C HIS A 333 9.79 -34.39 -28.91
N SER A 334 9.46 -34.99 -27.77
CA SER A 334 9.36 -36.43 -27.52
C SER A 334 7.97 -36.84 -27.00
N LEU A 335 7.28 -36.00 -26.21
CA LEU A 335 5.99 -36.33 -25.57
C LEU A 335 4.81 -35.74 -26.38
N ASN A 336 4.66 -36.15 -27.62
CA ASN A 336 3.50 -35.78 -28.44
C ASN A 336 2.23 -36.45 -27.91
N MET A 337 1.22 -35.66 -27.53
CA MET A 337 -0.05 -36.13 -26.96
C MET A 337 -1.22 -36.07 -27.97
N GLY A 338 -0.97 -35.51 -29.16
CA GLY A 338 -2.02 -35.20 -30.16
C GLY A 338 -2.14 -36.26 -31.25
N PHE A 339 -3.32 -36.83 -31.44
CA PHE A 339 -3.63 -37.72 -32.57
C PHE A 339 -3.89 -36.98 -33.88
N SER A 340 -4.08 -35.68 -33.83
CA SER A 340 -4.25 -34.84 -35.04
C SER A 340 -2.92 -34.45 -35.72
N THR A 341 -1.84 -35.17 -35.43
CA THR A 341 -0.51 -34.99 -35.98
C THR A 341 -0.15 -36.16 -36.87
N ASP A 342 0.88 -36.02 -37.73
CA ASP A 342 1.39 -37.12 -38.57
C ASP A 342 2.33 -38.07 -37.82
N ASP A 343 2.34 -38.08 -36.49
CA ASP A 343 3.10 -38.98 -35.67
C ASP A 343 2.43 -40.39 -35.67
N ALA A 344 3.23 -41.42 -35.44
CA ALA A 344 2.71 -42.79 -35.36
C ALA A 344 1.71 -42.93 -34.20
N PRO A 345 0.48 -43.36 -34.40
CA PRO A 345 -0.55 -43.45 -33.36
C PRO A 345 -0.13 -44.27 -32.12
N GLU A 346 0.70 -45.30 -32.34
CA GLU A 346 1.23 -46.13 -31.26
C GLU A 346 2.15 -45.35 -30.31
N LYS A 347 2.95 -44.41 -30.87
CA LYS A 347 3.79 -43.50 -30.07
C LYS A 347 2.97 -42.52 -29.29
N VAL A 348 1.92 -41.95 -29.88
CA VAL A 348 1.01 -41.05 -29.20
C VAL A 348 0.29 -41.75 -28.05
N ARG A 349 -0.18 -43.04 -28.26
CA ARG A 349 -0.79 -43.81 -27.17
C ARG A 349 0.19 -44.08 -26.05
N GLU A 350 1.43 -44.47 -26.37
CA GLU A 350 2.49 -44.70 -25.36
C GLU A 350 2.81 -43.41 -24.59
N ASN A 351 2.88 -42.24 -25.25
CA ASN A 351 3.11 -40.97 -24.61
C ASN A 351 1.99 -40.61 -23.65
N ARG A 352 0.73 -40.76 -24.07
CA ARG A 352 -0.45 -40.56 -23.20
C ARG A 352 -0.41 -41.49 -22.00
N LYS A 353 -0.17 -42.75 -22.19
CA LYS A 353 -0.04 -43.70 -21.12
C LYS A 353 1.01 -43.29 -20.07
N ARG A 354 2.22 -42.94 -20.51
CA ARG A 354 3.28 -42.44 -19.62
C ARG A 354 2.86 -41.24 -18.81
N PHE A 355 2.22 -40.26 -19.45
CA PHE A 355 1.75 -39.06 -18.78
C PHE A 355 0.64 -39.36 -17.78
N PHE A 356 -0.32 -40.20 -18.12
CA PHE A 356 -1.39 -40.59 -17.20
C PHE A 356 -0.90 -41.47 -16.03
N ASP A 357 0.02 -42.36 -16.27
CA ASP A 357 0.61 -43.22 -15.24
C ASP A 357 1.32 -42.39 -14.17
N VAL A 358 2.09 -41.35 -14.54
CA VAL A 358 2.79 -40.47 -13.57
C VAL A 358 1.84 -39.60 -12.76
N LEU A 359 0.65 -39.33 -13.25
CA LEU A 359 -0.42 -38.58 -12.58
C LEU A 359 -1.40 -39.48 -11.82
N GLY A 360 -1.29 -40.83 -11.96
CA GLY A 360 -2.26 -41.75 -11.38
C GLY A 360 -3.65 -41.70 -12.01
N ILE A 361 -3.74 -41.27 -13.27
CA ILE A 361 -4.99 -41.16 -14.02
C ILE A 361 -5.30 -42.47 -14.74
N ILE A 362 -6.53 -42.93 -14.62
CA ILE A 362 -7.04 -44.12 -15.30
C ILE A 362 -7.65 -43.70 -16.63
N PRO A 363 -7.08 -44.08 -17.79
CA PRO A 363 -7.50 -43.60 -19.10
C PRO A 363 -9.01 -43.79 -19.39
N GLU A 364 -9.60 -44.90 -18.95
CA GLU A 364 -11.01 -45.25 -19.15
C GLU A 364 -11.97 -44.29 -18.41
N ARG A 365 -11.45 -43.44 -17.51
CA ARG A 365 -12.22 -42.41 -16.80
C ARG A 365 -12.07 -41.02 -17.39
N LEU A 366 -11.34 -40.90 -18.49
CA LEU A 366 -11.16 -39.61 -19.15
C LEU A 366 -12.42 -39.18 -19.89
N VAL A 367 -12.64 -37.88 -19.91
CA VAL A 367 -13.59 -37.21 -20.79
C VAL A 367 -12.79 -36.24 -21.65
N ASN A 368 -12.81 -36.44 -22.97
CA ASN A 368 -12.18 -35.54 -23.94
C ASN A 368 -13.26 -34.65 -24.54
N CYS A 369 -12.98 -33.36 -24.66
CA CYS A 369 -13.84 -32.43 -25.39
C CYS A 369 -13.18 -31.99 -26.70
N ALA A 370 -13.96 -31.81 -27.74
CA ALA A 370 -13.52 -31.10 -28.93
C ALA A 370 -13.39 -29.62 -28.59
N LEU A 371 -12.17 -29.08 -28.66
CA LEU A 371 -11.92 -27.68 -28.41
C LEU A 371 -12.40 -26.83 -29.58
N VAL A 372 -13.36 -25.95 -29.34
CA VAL A 372 -13.86 -24.96 -30.29
C VAL A 372 -13.68 -23.56 -29.72
N HIS A 373 -13.59 -22.55 -30.54
CA HIS A 373 -13.57 -21.17 -30.09
C HIS A 373 -14.96 -20.79 -29.53
N GLY A 374 -15.01 -20.43 -28.25
CA GLY A 374 -16.25 -20.05 -27.57
C GLY A 374 -16.10 -19.99 -26.05
N ILE A 375 -17.18 -19.65 -25.36
CA ILE A 375 -17.26 -19.57 -23.90
C ILE A 375 -18.16 -20.64 -23.29
N HIS A 376 -18.52 -21.66 -24.08
CA HIS A 376 -19.38 -22.76 -23.61
C HIS A 376 -18.64 -23.61 -22.57
N MET A 377 -19.28 -23.87 -21.44
CA MET A 377 -18.79 -24.76 -20.39
C MET A 377 -19.83 -25.85 -20.12
N GLU A 378 -19.36 -27.09 -19.97
CA GLU A 378 -20.24 -28.21 -19.67
C GLU A 378 -19.71 -28.93 -18.42
N LYS A 379 -20.65 -29.29 -17.53
CA LYS A 379 -20.32 -30.07 -16.33
C LYS A 379 -20.38 -31.57 -16.68
N VAL A 380 -19.25 -32.22 -16.52
CA VAL A 380 -19.10 -33.67 -16.77
C VAL A 380 -19.07 -34.46 -15.47
N GLY A 381 -19.49 -35.72 -15.52
CA GLY A 381 -19.53 -36.61 -14.38
C GLY A 381 -19.22 -38.05 -14.75
N LYS A 382 -19.47 -38.99 -13.83
CA LYS A 382 -19.19 -40.44 -14.06
C LYS A 382 -19.87 -41.00 -15.30
N ALA A 383 -21.04 -40.50 -15.68
CA ALA A 383 -21.78 -40.95 -16.87
C ALA A 383 -21.10 -40.54 -18.19
N ASP A 384 -20.17 -39.60 -18.13
CA ASP A 384 -19.49 -39.07 -19.31
C ASP A 384 -18.11 -39.72 -19.52
N CYS A 385 -17.70 -40.62 -18.62
CA CYS A 385 -16.42 -41.33 -18.74
C CYS A 385 -16.36 -42.09 -20.08
N GLY A 386 -15.24 -41.92 -20.81
CA GLY A 386 -15.02 -42.51 -22.12
C GLY A 386 -15.63 -41.68 -23.27
N ARG A 387 -16.38 -40.61 -23.02
CA ARG A 387 -16.87 -39.74 -24.11
C ARG A 387 -15.72 -38.95 -24.70
N GLY A 388 -15.72 -38.82 -26.02
CA GLY A 388 -14.64 -38.18 -26.79
C GLY A 388 -13.32 -38.98 -26.78
N ALA A 389 -13.33 -40.18 -26.25
CA ALA A 389 -12.16 -41.03 -26.13
C ALA A 389 -12.00 -42.00 -27.35
N GLN A 390 -12.57 -41.68 -28.49
CA GLN A 390 -12.49 -42.54 -29.68
C GLN A 390 -11.04 -42.74 -30.19
N ASP A 391 -10.11 -41.98 -29.64
CA ASP A 391 -8.70 -41.96 -30.03
C ASP A 391 -7.76 -42.55 -28.94
N PHE A 392 -8.25 -43.40 -28.01
CA PHE A 392 -7.42 -44.10 -27.04
C PHE A 392 -7.02 -45.50 -27.52
#